data_345668e48537f5a76334e68937c3f172
#
_entry.id   345668e48537f5a76334e68937c3f172
#
_cell.length_a   1.000
_cell.length_b   1.000
_cell.length_c   1.000
_cell.angle_alpha   90.00
_cell.angle_beta   90.00
_cell.angle_gamma   90.00
#
_symmetry.space_group_name_H-M   'P 1'
#
loop_
_entity.id
_entity.type
_entity.pdbx_description
1 polymer ?
#
loop_
_entity_poly.entity_id
_entity_poly.type
_entity_poly.pdbx_seq_one_letter_code
_entity_poly.pdbx_strand_id
1 'polypeptide(L)'
;MGTFRDAPDVYGCIGKIFEEAIADPEIGPKTREAALSICFNFTDPESVIYVDFARGDVFFGDDAPDTEPAIRMGMKADDANKFWLGKLNLVMAMAKGQVRAKGSVPEMLKMLPLAKPLYARYEALLRDQGRDDLIQAAG
;
A
#
# COMPACT_ATOMS: atom_id res chain seq x y z
N MET A 1 -14.91 -8.89 -9.81
CA MET A 1 -14.58 -9.36 -8.45
C MET A 1 -13.08 -9.43 -8.26
N GLY A 2 -12.61 -8.96 -7.12
CA GLY A 2 -11.20 -8.99 -6.79
C GLY A 2 -10.75 -10.32 -6.21
N THR A 3 -9.43 -10.50 -6.09
CA THR A 3 -8.83 -11.72 -5.56
C THR A 3 -8.87 -11.77 -4.03
N PHE A 4 -8.87 -10.61 -3.37
CA PHE A 4 -9.03 -10.55 -1.91
C PHE A 4 -10.47 -10.87 -1.53
N ARG A 5 -10.64 -11.60 -0.43
CA ARG A 5 -11.96 -12.08 0.02
C ARG A 5 -12.79 -10.98 0.68
N ASP A 6 -12.14 -10.13 1.46
CA ASP A 6 -12.80 -9.08 2.26
C ASP A 6 -11.76 -8.08 2.74
N ALA A 7 -12.20 -7.05 3.47
CA ALA A 7 -11.28 -6.03 3.99
C ALA A 7 -10.21 -6.61 4.93
N PRO A 8 -10.55 -7.48 5.90
CA PRO A 8 -9.50 -8.10 6.73
C PRO A 8 -8.43 -8.81 5.93
N ASP A 9 -8.79 -9.42 4.79
CA ASP A 9 -7.83 -10.09 3.91
C ASP A 9 -6.84 -9.08 3.32
N VAL A 10 -7.32 -7.90 2.91
CA VAL A 10 -6.48 -6.81 2.42
C VAL A 10 -5.51 -6.36 3.53
N TYR A 11 -6.02 -6.20 4.74
CA TYR A 11 -5.20 -5.73 5.87
C TYR A 11 -4.13 -6.73 6.26
N GLY A 12 -4.43 -8.03 6.18
CA GLY A 12 -3.47 -9.09 6.50
C GLY A 12 -2.34 -9.23 5.49
N CYS A 13 -2.53 -8.73 4.28
CA CYS A 13 -1.52 -8.78 3.23
C CYS A 13 -0.90 -7.40 2.99
N ILE A 14 -1.67 -6.47 2.43
CA ILE A 14 -1.17 -5.13 2.10
C ILE A 14 -0.87 -4.33 3.37
N GLY A 15 -1.73 -4.43 4.38
CA GLY A 15 -1.48 -3.77 5.65
C GLY A 15 -0.19 -4.27 6.29
N LYS A 16 0.06 -5.57 6.19
CA LYS A 16 1.24 -6.18 6.79
C LYS A 16 2.54 -5.65 6.18
N ILE A 17 2.57 -5.43 4.86
CA ILE A 17 3.80 -4.92 4.24
C ILE A 17 4.10 -3.48 4.69
N PHE A 18 3.07 -2.65 4.93
CA PHE A 18 3.29 -1.32 5.50
C PHE A 18 3.85 -1.41 6.90
N GLU A 19 3.34 -2.32 7.72
CA GLU A 19 3.86 -2.53 9.08
C GLU A 19 5.32 -2.98 9.04
N GLU A 20 5.66 -3.88 8.14
CA GLU A 20 7.04 -4.35 7.99
C GLU A 20 7.97 -3.24 7.50
N ALA A 21 7.50 -2.40 6.58
CA ALA A 21 8.28 -1.27 6.08
C ALA A 21 8.64 -0.31 7.21
N ILE A 22 7.66 0.02 8.05
CA ILE A 22 7.85 0.95 9.17
C ILE A 22 8.79 0.35 10.21
N ALA A 23 8.70 -0.95 10.46
CA ALA A 23 9.53 -1.65 11.43
C ALA A 23 10.95 -1.93 10.93
N ASP A 24 11.19 -1.81 9.62
CA ASP A 24 12.50 -2.09 9.04
C ASP A 24 13.52 -1.06 9.53
N PRO A 25 14.69 -1.49 10.04
CA PRO A 25 15.68 -0.57 10.60
C PRO A 25 16.32 0.36 9.58
N GLU A 26 16.20 0.07 8.30
CA GLU A 26 16.78 0.89 7.23
C GLU A 26 15.71 1.71 6.52
N ILE A 27 14.58 1.10 6.17
CA ILE A 27 13.50 1.75 5.43
C ILE A 27 12.66 2.63 6.37
N GLY A 28 12.36 2.16 7.58
CA GLY A 28 11.51 2.87 8.53
C GLY A 28 11.97 4.30 8.80
N PRO A 29 13.26 4.52 9.16
CA PRO A 29 13.75 5.88 9.37
C PRO A 29 13.60 6.79 8.15
N LYS A 30 13.78 6.25 6.95
CA LYS A 30 13.63 7.03 5.71
C LYS A 30 12.18 7.43 5.47
N THR A 31 11.23 6.56 5.81
CA THR A 31 9.81 6.91 5.70
C THR A 31 9.41 7.96 6.73
N ARG A 32 9.96 7.89 7.94
CA ARG A 32 9.71 8.89 8.98
C ARG A 32 10.26 10.25 8.57
N GLU A 33 11.41 10.28 7.91
CA GLU A 33 12.04 11.49 7.41
C GLU A 33 11.17 12.16 6.33
N ALA A 34 10.56 11.36 5.46
CA ALA A 34 9.64 11.86 4.45
C ALA A 34 8.38 12.45 5.09
N ALA A 35 7.98 11.94 6.26
CA ALA A 35 6.94 12.49 7.13
C ALA A 35 5.58 12.67 6.46
N LEU A 36 5.23 11.79 5.53
CA LEU A 36 3.94 11.86 4.83
C LEU A 36 2.88 11.03 5.54
N SER A 37 1.63 11.43 5.38
CA SER A 37 0.48 10.60 5.72
C SER A 37 -0.27 10.29 4.43
N ILE A 38 -0.64 9.02 4.24
CA ILE A 38 -1.32 8.56 3.03
C ILE A 38 -2.53 7.73 3.43
N CYS A 39 -3.70 8.10 2.91
CA CYS A 39 -4.90 7.29 3.07
C CYS A 39 -5.17 6.54 1.78
N PHE A 40 -5.15 5.22 1.85
CA PHE A 40 -5.45 4.35 0.73
C PHE A 40 -6.89 3.90 0.83
N ASN A 41 -7.69 4.25 -0.19
CA ASN A 41 -9.07 3.81 -0.30
C ASN A 41 -9.13 2.77 -1.40
N PHE A 42 -9.37 1.51 -1.02
CA PHE A 42 -9.44 0.41 -1.96
C PHE A 42 -10.88 0.08 -2.31
N THR A 43 -11.06 -0.47 -3.50
CA THR A 43 -12.32 -1.10 -3.92
C THR A 43 -12.04 -2.56 -4.27
N ASP A 44 -13.07 -3.37 -4.28
CA ASP A 44 -13.01 -4.80 -4.63
C ASP A 44 -11.96 -5.57 -3.82
N PRO A 45 -12.07 -5.67 -2.51
CA PRO A 45 -13.17 -5.18 -1.64
C PRO A 45 -12.94 -3.76 -1.14
N GLU A 46 -14.01 -3.10 -0.72
CA GLU A 46 -13.89 -1.79 -0.07
C GLU A 46 -13.13 -1.93 1.23
N SER A 47 -12.07 -1.15 1.36
CA SER A 47 -11.17 -1.21 2.51
C SER A 47 -10.36 0.07 2.57
N VAL A 48 -9.88 0.39 3.77
CA VAL A 48 -9.12 1.62 4.01
C VAL A 48 -7.87 1.31 4.82
N ILE A 49 -6.73 1.79 4.34
CA ILE A 49 -5.48 1.75 5.12
C ILE A 49 -4.95 3.17 5.19
N TYR A 50 -4.80 3.68 6.41
CA TYR A 50 -4.24 5.00 6.66
C TYR A 50 -2.86 4.82 7.27
N VAL A 51 -1.83 5.35 6.63
CA VAL A 51 -0.45 5.24 7.10
C VAL A 51 0.09 6.62 7.46
N ASP A 52 0.47 6.80 8.73
CA ASP A 52 1.15 7.99 9.20
C ASP A 52 2.64 7.65 9.32
N PHE A 53 3.39 7.98 8.28
CA PHE A 53 4.81 7.65 8.25
C PHE A 53 5.63 8.48 9.24
N ALA A 54 5.18 9.68 9.57
CA ALA A 54 5.88 10.52 10.55
C ALA A 54 5.91 9.86 11.93
N ARG A 55 4.79 9.23 12.32
CA ARG A 55 4.65 8.56 13.61
C ARG A 55 4.93 7.05 13.55
N GLY A 56 4.89 6.49 12.35
CA GLY A 56 5.04 5.05 12.20
C GLY A 56 3.78 4.27 12.57
N ASP A 57 2.61 4.86 12.34
CA ASP A 57 1.33 4.22 12.68
C ASP A 57 0.59 3.78 11.42
N VAL A 58 -0.04 2.61 11.49
CA VAL A 58 -0.88 2.07 10.42
C VAL A 58 -2.27 1.80 11.01
N PHE A 59 -3.30 2.35 10.37
CA PHE A 59 -4.68 2.20 10.80
C PHE A 59 -5.51 1.52 9.72
N PHE A 60 -6.46 0.69 10.12
CA PHE A 60 -7.31 -0.06 9.20
C PHE A 60 -8.79 0.30 9.41
N GLY A 61 -9.50 0.49 8.30
CA GLY A 61 -10.95 0.65 8.33
C GLY A 61 -11.40 1.81 9.19
N ASP A 62 -12.32 1.53 10.11
CA ASP A 62 -12.92 2.55 10.97
C ASP A 62 -11.94 3.12 12.01
N ASP A 63 -10.81 2.47 12.22
CA ASP A 63 -9.76 2.98 13.12
C ASP A 63 -8.96 4.11 12.49
N ALA A 64 -9.13 4.36 11.19
CA ALA A 64 -8.43 5.45 10.51
C ALA A 64 -8.82 6.80 11.14
N PRO A 65 -7.83 7.68 11.39
CA PRO A 65 -8.13 8.99 11.99
C PRO A 65 -8.88 9.89 11.02
N ASP A 66 -9.62 10.86 11.57
CA ASP A 66 -10.33 11.87 10.77
C ASP A 66 -9.40 12.95 10.22
N THR A 67 -8.14 12.91 10.61
CA THR A 67 -7.15 13.88 10.16
C THR A 67 -6.97 13.76 8.65
N GLU A 68 -7.00 14.91 7.96
CA GLU A 68 -6.79 14.93 6.51
C GLU A 68 -5.36 14.47 6.18
N PRO A 69 -5.20 13.44 5.37
CA PRO A 69 -3.85 12.97 5.00
C PRO A 69 -3.21 13.91 3.97
N ALA A 70 -1.89 13.87 3.88
CA ALA A 70 -1.17 14.61 2.85
C ALA A 70 -1.56 14.12 1.45
N ILE A 71 -1.81 12.82 1.30
CA ILE A 71 -2.22 12.22 0.03
C ILE A 71 -3.39 11.26 0.25
N ARG A 72 -4.37 11.32 -0.65
CA ARG A 72 -5.41 10.29 -0.76
C ARG A 72 -5.20 9.51 -2.04
N MET A 73 -5.19 8.20 -1.95
CA MET A 73 -5.06 7.33 -3.12
C MET A 73 -6.27 6.41 -3.20
N GLY A 74 -6.77 6.23 -4.42
CA GLY A 74 -7.87 5.30 -4.67
C GLY A 74 -7.50 4.33 -5.77
N MET A 75 -7.76 3.04 -5.54
CA MET A 75 -7.46 1.99 -6.50
C MET A 75 -8.16 0.70 -6.10
N LYS A 76 -8.20 -0.26 -7.01
CA LYS A 76 -8.64 -1.61 -6.66
C LYS A 76 -7.57 -2.27 -5.79
N ALA A 77 -8.00 -3.11 -4.86
CA ALA A 77 -7.07 -3.85 -4.00
C ALA A 77 -6.13 -4.73 -4.84
N ASP A 78 -6.62 -5.31 -5.94
CA ASP A 78 -5.78 -6.11 -6.83
C ASP A 78 -4.69 -5.28 -7.49
N ASP A 79 -4.93 -4.00 -7.76
CA ASP A 79 -3.90 -3.12 -8.32
C ASP A 79 -2.82 -2.81 -7.29
N ALA A 80 -3.19 -2.64 -6.03
CA ALA A 80 -2.22 -2.47 -4.95
C ALA A 80 -1.36 -3.75 -4.79
N ASN A 81 -1.98 -4.91 -4.92
CA ASN A 81 -1.27 -6.18 -4.90
C ASN A 81 -0.23 -6.25 -6.02
N LYS A 82 -0.62 -5.86 -7.23
CA LYS A 82 0.32 -5.80 -8.37
C LYS A 82 1.47 -4.84 -8.10
N PHE A 83 1.18 -3.68 -7.51
CA PHE A 83 2.21 -2.72 -7.17
C PHE A 83 3.25 -3.33 -6.22
N TRP A 84 2.78 -3.95 -5.15
CA TRP A 84 3.69 -4.52 -4.14
C TRP A 84 4.45 -5.75 -4.64
N LEU A 85 3.96 -6.39 -5.72
CA LEU A 85 4.68 -7.46 -6.39
C LEU A 85 5.62 -6.94 -7.50
N GLY A 86 5.69 -5.62 -7.67
CA GLY A 86 6.55 -5.01 -8.70
C GLY A 86 5.97 -5.14 -10.11
N LYS A 87 4.66 -5.37 -10.22
CA LYS A 87 4.00 -5.64 -11.51
C LYS A 87 3.15 -4.46 -12.01
N LEU A 88 3.17 -3.33 -11.32
CA LEU A 88 2.39 -2.16 -11.70
C LEU A 88 3.31 -0.93 -11.76
N ASN A 89 3.29 -0.23 -12.88
CA ASN A 89 3.94 1.08 -12.98
C ASN A 89 2.94 2.11 -12.46
N LEU A 90 3.22 2.67 -11.28
CA LEU A 90 2.29 3.57 -10.60
C LEU A 90 2.03 4.83 -11.40
N VAL A 91 3.07 5.44 -11.99
CA VAL A 91 2.92 6.68 -12.74
C VAL A 91 2.02 6.46 -13.96
N MET A 92 2.21 5.36 -14.68
CA MET A 92 1.36 5.03 -15.82
C MET A 92 -0.07 4.71 -15.40
N ALA A 93 -0.24 4.00 -14.27
CA ALA A 93 -1.56 3.69 -13.75
C ALA A 93 -2.31 4.97 -13.38
N MET A 94 -1.62 5.96 -12.84
CA MET A 94 -2.21 7.27 -12.54
C MET A 94 -2.62 7.99 -13.84
N ALA A 95 -1.76 7.96 -14.85
CA ALA A 95 -2.05 8.59 -16.14
C ALA A 95 -3.27 7.98 -16.81
N LYS A 96 -3.51 6.68 -16.63
CA LYS A 96 -4.65 5.97 -17.19
C LYS A 96 -5.93 6.09 -16.35
N GLY A 97 -5.86 6.70 -15.17
CA GLY A 97 -6.99 6.78 -14.26
C GLY A 97 -7.26 5.51 -13.48
N GLN A 98 -6.40 4.50 -13.60
CA GLN A 98 -6.49 3.25 -12.88
C GLN A 98 -6.20 3.45 -11.39
N VAL A 99 -5.27 4.35 -11.08
CA VAL A 99 -4.96 4.79 -9.72
C VAL A 99 -5.21 6.30 -9.67
N ARG A 100 -5.95 6.74 -8.66
CA ARG A 100 -6.20 8.16 -8.45
C ARG A 100 -5.41 8.60 -7.22
N ALA A 101 -4.75 9.75 -7.34
CA ALA A 101 -3.99 10.32 -6.23
C ALA A 101 -4.28 11.81 -6.14
N LYS A 102 -4.50 12.30 -4.93
CA LYS A 102 -4.82 13.69 -4.66
C LYS A 102 -4.01 14.17 -3.45
N GLY A 103 -3.42 15.35 -3.56
CA GLY A 103 -2.62 15.94 -2.50
C GLY A 103 -1.16 16.09 -2.93
N SER A 104 -0.24 15.84 -2.01
CA SER A 104 1.21 16.04 -2.23
C SER A 104 1.83 14.93 -3.08
N VAL A 105 1.32 14.75 -4.30
CA VAL A 105 1.73 13.66 -5.21
C VAL A 105 3.24 13.68 -5.49
N PRO A 106 3.88 14.84 -5.80
CA PRO A 106 5.33 14.83 -6.05
C PRO A 106 6.14 14.29 -4.86
N GLU A 107 5.71 14.60 -3.64
CA GLU A 107 6.39 14.11 -2.44
C GLU A 107 6.24 12.61 -2.29
N MET A 108 5.04 12.08 -2.59
CA MET A 108 4.81 10.65 -2.55
C MET A 108 5.69 9.93 -3.58
N LEU A 109 5.83 10.48 -4.78
CA LEU A 109 6.64 9.85 -5.84
C LEU A 109 8.10 9.73 -5.43
N LYS A 110 8.59 10.64 -4.58
CA LYS A 110 9.95 10.55 -4.05
C LYS A 110 10.15 9.36 -3.12
N MET A 111 9.07 8.80 -2.58
CA MET A 111 9.14 7.63 -1.71
C MET A 111 9.16 6.31 -2.49
N LEU A 112 8.83 6.32 -3.78
CA LEU A 112 8.73 5.08 -4.56
C LEU A 112 10.00 4.21 -4.51
N PRO A 113 11.22 4.76 -4.53
CA PRO A 113 12.41 3.92 -4.43
C PRO A 113 12.48 3.10 -3.14
N LEU A 114 11.80 3.55 -2.07
CA LEU A 114 11.76 2.81 -0.81
C LEU A 114 10.89 1.55 -0.89
N ALA A 115 9.97 1.49 -1.85
CA ALA A 115 9.10 0.34 -2.03
C ALA A 115 9.82 -0.83 -2.70
N LYS A 116 10.80 -0.55 -3.55
CA LYS A 116 11.45 -1.58 -4.36
C LYS A 116 12.06 -2.72 -3.53
N PRO A 117 12.79 -2.46 -2.43
CA PRO A 117 13.31 -3.56 -1.60
C PRO A 117 12.23 -4.39 -0.94
N LEU A 118 10.99 -3.89 -0.89
CA LEU A 118 9.88 -4.58 -0.25
C LEU A 118 9.16 -5.56 -1.18
N TYR A 119 9.39 -5.49 -2.49
CA TYR A 119 8.69 -6.35 -3.45
C TYR A 119 8.93 -7.83 -3.17
N ALA A 120 10.18 -8.23 -3.01
CA ALA A 120 10.50 -9.62 -2.71
C ALA A 120 9.98 -10.03 -1.34
N ARG A 121 9.97 -9.11 -0.39
CA ARG A 121 9.45 -9.35 0.95
C ARG A 121 7.93 -9.56 0.95
N TYR A 122 7.21 -8.79 0.13
CA TYR A 122 5.78 -8.96 -0.02
C TYR A 122 5.45 -10.32 -0.65
N GLU A 123 6.18 -10.71 -1.69
CA GLU A 123 5.99 -12.02 -2.30
C GLU A 123 6.22 -13.14 -1.29
N ALA A 124 7.28 -13.05 -0.49
CA ALA A 124 7.56 -14.04 0.56
C ALA A 124 6.44 -14.07 1.61
N LEU A 125 5.92 -12.91 1.99
CA LEU A 125 4.81 -12.80 2.92
C LEU A 125 3.57 -13.53 2.39
N LEU A 126 3.26 -13.35 1.11
CA LEU A 126 2.12 -14.02 0.49
C LEU A 126 2.31 -15.54 0.47
N ARG A 127 3.51 -16.01 0.15
CA ARG A 127 3.80 -17.45 0.16
C ARG A 127 3.68 -18.04 1.55
N ASP A 128 4.20 -17.32 2.55
CA ASP A 128 4.12 -17.76 3.94
C ASP A 128 2.68 -17.87 4.43
N GLN A 129 1.79 -17.02 3.92
CA GLN A 129 0.38 -17.05 4.27
C GLN A 129 -0.44 -18.01 3.41
N GLY A 130 0.20 -18.74 2.50
CA GLY A 130 -0.50 -19.64 1.58
C GLY A 130 -1.33 -18.89 0.55
N ARG A 131 -0.94 -17.69 0.16
CA ARG A 131 -1.66 -16.83 -0.75
C ARG A 131 -0.98 -16.75 -2.12
N ASP A 132 -0.59 -17.91 -2.65
CA ASP A 132 -0.02 -17.99 -4.01
C ASP A 132 -1.03 -17.52 -5.06
N ASP A 133 -2.33 -17.60 -4.75
CA ASP A 133 -3.39 -17.08 -5.61
C ASP A 133 -3.20 -15.58 -5.93
N LEU A 134 -2.77 -14.80 -4.94
CA LEU A 134 -2.51 -13.37 -5.14
C LEU A 134 -1.29 -13.14 -6.02
N ILE A 135 -0.28 -13.98 -5.92
CA ILE A 135 0.91 -13.90 -6.78
C ILE A 135 0.52 -14.21 -8.22
N GLN A 136 -0.27 -15.28 -8.43
CA GLN A 136 -0.73 -15.68 -9.75
C GLN A 136 -1.65 -14.63 -10.36
N ALA A 137 -2.53 -14.04 -9.58
CA ALA A 137 -3.47 -13.02 -10.05
C ALA A 137 -2.76 -11.76 -10.56
N ALA A 138 -1.56 -11.48 -10.08
CA ALA A 138 -0.80 -10.31 -10.53
C ALA A 138 -0.15 -10.52 -11.91
N GLY A 139 -0.22 -11.71 -12.42
CA GLY A 139 0.29 -12.06 -13.71
C GLY A 139 1.72 -12.50 -13.66
#